data_fd7c27ab4650fc08846f144e8b1a4c5d
#
_entry.id   fd7c27ab4650fc08846f144e8b1a4c5d
#
_cell.length_a   1.000
_cell.length_b   1.000
_cell.length_c   1.000
_cell.angle_alpha   90.00
_cell.angle_beta   90.00
_cell.angle_gamma   90.00
#
_symmetry.space_group_name_H-M   'P 1'
#
loop_
_entity.id
_entity.type
_entity.pdbx_description
1 polymer ?
#
loop_
_entity_poly.entity_id
_entity_poly.type
_entity_poly.pdbx_seq_one_letter_code
_entity_poly.pdbx_strand_id
1 'polypeptide(L)'
;ANEAINNFYKDIHALINPTLAEILHLTKRIKYTLLALDQHIPDALESWISSKTSIGVQRYHTNLYSSSPKAAINVPVVPAEFTEASKQLNGYQILNKFFDQAFEKYDNICAFGEDVGHIGDVNQGFAGLQEKYGKDRIFDTGIREWTIMGQAIGLAMRGIRPIAEIQYLDYLLYGLEPLSDDLATLRYRSNNLQQAPAIIRTRGHRLEGIWHAGSPLGMIINSCRGMYVCVPRNMTQAA
;
A
#
# COMPACT_ATOMS: atom_id res chain seq x y z
N ALA A 1 -37.15 -26.50 8.29
CA ALA A 1 -35.83 -26.36 8.97
C ALA A 1 -34.90 -27.52 8.57
N ASN A 2 -35.29 -28.79 8.75
CA ASN A 2 -34.43 -29.94 8.46
C ASN A 2 -33.96 -30.00 7.00
N GLU A 3 -34.82 -29.68 6.04
CA GLU A 3 -34.46 -29.63 4.62
C GLU A 3 -33.44 -28.51 4.35
N ALA A 4 -33.64 -27.34 4.94
CA ALA A 4 -32.70 -26.20 4.80
C ALA A 4 -31.31 -26.52 5.38
N ILE A 5 -31.26 -27.20 6.53
CA ILE A 5 -30.02 -27.66 7.16
C ILE A 5 -29.32 -28.71 6.27
N ASN A 6 -30.07 -29.69 5.73
CA ASN A 6 -29.51 -30.69 4.85
C ASN A 6 -28.95 -30.10 3.54
N ASN A 7 -29.64 -29.11 2.98
CA ASN A 7 -29.17 -28.43 1.79
C ASN A 7 -27.90 -27.60 2.10
N PHE A 8 -27.88 -26.90 3.22
CA PHE A 8 -26.66 -26.19 3.67
C PHE A 8 -25.49 -27.15 3.86
N TYR A 9 -25.71 -28.30 4.48
CA TYR A 9 -24.68 -29.33 4.66
C TYR A 9 -24.12 -29.81 3.32
N LYS A 10 -24.98 -30.10 2.35
CA LYS A 10 -24.57 -30.50 0.98
C LYS A 10 -23.75 -29.35 0.30
N ASP A 11 -24.26 -28.14 0.36
CA ASP A 11 -23.63 -26.99 -0.31
C ASP A 11 -22.23 -26.73 0.25
N ILE A 12 -22.06 -26.75 1.59
CA ILE A 12 -20.75 -26.46 2.21
C ILE A 12 -19.72 -27.56 1.94
N HIS A 13 -20.16 -28.85 1.88
CA HIS A 13 -19.27 -29.97 1.56
C HIS A 13 -18.95 -30.09 0.06
N ALA A 14 -19.74 -29.46 -0.80
CA ALA A 14 -19.48 -29.41 -2.23
C ALA A 14 -18.42 -28.35 -2.60
N LEU A 15 -18.05 -27.46 -1.68
CA LEU A 15 -17.04 -26.45 -1.93
C LEU A 15 -15.64 -27.08 -2.06
N ILE A 16 -14.93 -26.71 -3.11
CA ILE A 16 -13.53 -27.14 -3.33
C ILE A 16 -12.62 -25.94 -3.05
N ASN A 17 -11.74 -26.07 -2.08
CA ASN A 17 -10.83 -24.99 -1.64
C ASN A 17 -11.55 -23.66 -1.38
N PRO A 18 -12.60 -23.64 -0.54
CA PRO A 18 -13.43 -22.46 -0.37
C PRO A 18 -12.67 -21.31 0.26
N THR A 19 -12.97 -20.12 -0.19
CA THR A 19 -12.57 -18.89 0.48
C THR A 19 -13.41 -18.66 1.74
N LEU A 20 -12.89 -17.87 2.68
CA LEU A 20 -13.66 -17.45 3.86
C LEU A 20 -14.96 -16.72 3.46
N ALA A 21 -14.95 -15.98 2.36
CA ALA A 21 -16.12 -15.25 1.87
C ALA A 21 -17.23 -16.22 1.42
N GLU A 22 -16.90 -17.30 0.71
CA GLU A 22 -17.87 -18.30 0.28
C GLU A 22 -18.49 -19.03 1.46
N ILE A 23 -17.66 -19.46 2.43
CA ILE A 23 -18.15 -20.10 3.64
C ILE A 23 -19.06 -19.14 4.44
N LEU A 24 -18.65 -17.88 4.59
CA LEU A 24 -19.42 -16.86 5.30
C LEU A 24 -20.74 -16.54 4.58
N HIS A 25 -20.73 -16.54 3.25
CA HIS A 25 -21.96 -16.36 2.46
C HIS A 25 -22.97 -17.50 2.74
N LEU A 26 -22.54 -18.75 2.66
CA LEU A 26 -23.41 -19.90 2.94
C LEU A 26 -23.91 -19.92 4.38
N THR A 27 -23.08 -19.62 5.35
CA THR A 27 -23.47 -19.58 6.76
C THR A 27 -24.45 -18.43 7.07
N LYS A 28 -24.32 -17.27 6.42
CA LYS A 28 -25.30 -16.20 6.50
C LYS A 28 -26.63 -16.61 5.84
N ARG A 29 -26.57 -17.26 4.70
CA ARG A 29 -27.77 -17.75 3.99
C ARG A 29 -28.57 -18.71 4.87
N ILE A 30 -27.94 -19.71 5.50
CA ILE A 30 -28.66 -20.64 6.40
C ILE A 30 -29.20 -19.90 7.63
N LYS A 31 -28.46 -18.97 8.23
CA LYS A 31 -28.96 -18.12 9.33
C LYS A 31 -30.26 -17.42 8.96
N TYR A 32 -30.29 -16.73 7.83
CA TYR A 32 -31.50 -16.02 7.38
C TYR A 32 -32.64 -16.95 7.01
N THR A 33 -32.35 -18.13 6.46
CA THR A 33 -33.37 -19.15 6.19
C THR A 33 -34.00 -19.69 7.47
N LEU A 34 -33.19 -19.93 8.50
CA LEU A 34 -33.71 -20.37 9.82
C LEU A 34 -34.56 -19.29 10.48
N LEU A 35 -34.14 -18.04 10.42
CA LEU A 35 -34.93 -16.90 10.92
C LEU A 35 -36.26 -16.76 10.21
N ALA A 36 -36.30 -16.94 8.88
CA ALA A 36 -37.54 -16.89 8.10
C ALA A 36 -38.49 -18.03 8.42
N LEU A 37 -38.01 -19.11 9.05
CA LEU A 37 -38.79 -20.26 9.51
C LEU A 37 -39.08 -20.21 11.02
N ASP A 38 -38.88 -19.07 11.68
CA ASP A 38 -39.03 -18.87 13.13
C ASP A 38 -38.20 -19.88 13.95
N GLN A 39 -37.05 -20.29 13.45
CA GLN A 39 -36.19 -21.24 14.14
C GLN A 39 -35.11 -20.51 14.94
N HIS A 40 -34.74 -21.06 16.07
CA HIS A 40 -33.62 -20.58 16.87
C HIS A 40 -32.29 -20.74 16.11
N ILE A 41 -31.47 -19.70 16.16
CA ILE A 41 -30.12 -19.72 15.62
C ILE A 41 -29.16 -20.25 16.69
N PRO A 42 -28.39 -21.30 16.44
CA PRO A 42 -27.41 -21.77 17.40
C PRO A 42 -26.38 -20.68 17.73
N ASP A 43 -26.11 -20.44 19.01
CA ASP A 43 -25.16 -19.43 19.48
C ASP A 43 -23.78 -19.58 18.86
N ALA A 44 -23.35 -20.84 18.67
CA ALA A 44 -22.08 -21.15 18.01
C ALA A 44 -22.03 -20.63 16.57
N LEU A 45 -23.13 -20.74 15.80
CA LEU A 45 -23.21 -20.23 14.44
C LEU A 45 -23.18 -18.69 14.42
N GLU A 46 -23.93 -18.07 15.31
CA GLU A 46 -23.98 -16.60 15.42
C GLU A 46 -22.61 -16.02 15.82
N SER A 47 -21.99 -16.60 16.82
CA SER A 47 -20.64 -16.21 17.27
C SER A 47 -19.60 -16.39 16.18
N TRP A 48 -19.67 -17.48 15.42
CA TRP A 48 -18.76 -17.71 14.30
C TRP A 48 -18.94 -16.69 13.19
N ILE A 49 -20.19 -16.43 12.76
CA ILE A 49 -20.51 -15.43 11.73
C ILE A 49 -20.01 -14.04 12.16
N SER A 50 -20.27 -13.65 13.41
CA SER A 50 -19.84 -12.37 13.97
C SER A 50 -18.31 -12.23 13.95
N SER A 51 -17.61 -13.24 14.47
CA SER A 51 -16.14 -13.29 14.48
C SER A 51 -15.55 -13.19 13.08
N LYS A 52 -16.06 -13.95 12.10
CA LYS A 52 -15.53 -13.95 10.74
C LYS A 52 -15.89 -12.68 9.98
N THR A 53 -17.04 -12.10 10.24
CA THR A 53 -17.42 -10.78 9.71
C THR A 53 -16.47 -9.70 10.22
N SER A 54 -16.15 -9.70 11.53
CA SER A 54 -15.19 -8.78 12.13
C SER A 54 -13.79 -8.88 11.49
N ILE A 55 -13.32 -10.12 11.26
CA ILE A 55 -12.05 -10.34 10.55
C ILE A 55 -12.09 -9.74 9.14
N GLY A 56 -13.21 -9.93 8.42
CA GLY A 56 -13.40 -9.34 7.08
C GLY A 56 -13.36 -7.81 7.12
N VAL A 57 -14.06 -7.19 8.06
CA VAL A 57 -14.05 -5.73 8.25
C VAL A 57 -12.64 -5.24 8.55
N GLN A 58 -11.92 -5.87 9.46
CA GLN A 58 -10.54 -5.49 9.77
C GLN A 58 -9.61 -5.58 8.56
N ARG A 59 -9.76 -6.61 7.72
CA ARG A 59 -8.92 -6.81 6.53
C ARG A 59 -9.20 -5.80 5.43
N TYR A 60 -10.46 -5.49 5.15
CA TYR A 60 -10.87 -4.79 3.93
C TYR A 60 -11.32 -3.34 4.18
N HIS A 61 -11.81 -3.02 5.36
CA HIS A 61 -12.42 -1.71 5.64
C HIS A 61 -11.64 -0.85 6.63
N THR A 62 -10.71 -1.41 7.40
CA THR A 62 -10.06 -0.72 8.51
C THR A 62 -9.41 0.60 8.13
N ASN A 63 -8.81 0.68 6.94
CA ASN A 63 -8.08 1.87 6.51
C ASN A 63 -8.85 2.71 5.48
N LEU A 64 -9.97 2.24 4.95
CA LEU A 64 -10.71 2.94 3.91
C LEU A 64 -11.90 3.74 4.45
N TYR A 65 -12.66 3.18 5.38
CA TYR A 65 -13.88 3.80 5.92
C TYR A 65 -13.85 3.91 7.45
N SER A 66 -12.75 3.59 8.06
CA SER A 66 -12.64 3.49 9.51
C SER A 66 -12.31 4.83 10.15
N SER A 67 -12.83 5.05 11.34
CA SER A 67 -12.39 6.08 12.29
C SER A 67 -11.32 5.59 13.26
N SER A 68 -10.73 4.42 13.01
CA SER A 68 -9.67 3.83 13.84
C SER A 68 -8.41 4.72 13.87
N PRO A 69 -7.48 4.48 14.80
CA PRO A 69 -6.20 5.21 14.82
C PRO A 69 -5.39 5.12 13.52
N LYS A 70 -5.70 4.13 12.65
CA LYS A 70 -5.06 3.97 11.33
C LYS A 70 -5.77 4.73 10.21
N ALA A 71 -6.90 5.37 10.47
CA ALA A 71 -7.60 6.17 9.47
C ALA A 71 -6.79 7.43 9.12
N ALA A 72 -6.86 7.86 7.87
CA ALA A 72 -6.13 9.05 7.40
C ALA A 72 -6.50 10.33 8.18
N ILE A 73 -7.73 10.43 8.66
CA ILE A 73 -8.20 11.56 9.49
C ILE A 73 -7.59 11.59 10.89
N ASN A 74 -7.04 10.46 11.36
CA ASN A 74 -6.46 10.30 12.70
C ASN A 74 -4.92 10.27 12.65
N VAL A 75 -4.31 10.61 11.52
CA VAL A 75 -2.84 10.68 11.42
C VAL A 75 -2.33 11.73 12.40
N PRO A 76 -1.43 11.36 13.34
CA PRO A 76 -0.91 12.30 14.32
C PRO A 76 -0.09 13.41 13.65
N VAL A 77 -0.16 14.60 14.22
CA VAL A 77 0.72 15.69 13.80
C VAL A 77 2.11 15.41 14.35
N VAL A 78 3.10 15.31 13.45
CA VAL A 78 4.51 15.21 13.81
C VAL A 78 5.14 16.59 13.63
N PRO A 79 5.47 17.31 14.72
CA PRO A 79 6.12 18.61 14.63
C PRO A 79 7.58 18.43 14.14
N ALA A 80 8.14 19.51 13.60
CA ALA A 80 9.56 19.52 13.31
C ALA A 80 10.35 19.47 14.62
N GLU A 81 11.37 18.61 14.67
CA GLU A 81 12.24 18.45 15.83
C GLU A 81 13.64 18.99 15.51
N PHE A 82 14.10 19.92 16.31
CA PHE A 82 15.46 20.46 16.23
C PHE A 82 15.86 21.06 17.58
N THR A 83 17.15 21.15 17.80
CA THR A 83 17.74 21.76 19.00
C THR A 83 18.63 22.94 18.59
N GLU A 84 19.05 23.77 19.53
CA GLU A 84 20.02 24.86 19.25
C GLU A 84 21.34 24.34 18.67
N ALA A 85 21.71 23.10 18.98
CA ALA A 85 22.90 22.45 18.43
C ALA A 85 22.66 21.78 17.05
N SER A 86 21.44 21.79 16.54
CA SER A 86 21.12 21.19 15.25
C SER A 86 21.81 21.93 14.12
N LYS A 87 22.50 21.18 13.27
CA LYS A 87 23.15 21.73 12.07
C LYS A 87 22.11 22.09 11.02
N GLN A 88 22.29 23.21 10.33
CA GLN A 88 21.54 23.51 9.13
C GLN A 88 22.04 22.64 7.98
N LEU A 89 21.13 21.87 7.39
CA LEU A 89 21.41 20.98 6.26
C LEU A 89 20.36 21.21 5.17
N ASN A 90 20.74 20.95 3.93
CA ASN A 90 19.76 20.88 2.85
C ASN A 90 18.84 19.65 3.02
N GLY A 91 17.59 19.76 2.61
CA GLY A 91 16.61 18.67 2.78
C GLY A 91 17.06 17.35 2.16
N TYR A 92 17.71 17.38 1.00
CA TYR A 92 18.23 16.15 0.37
C TYR A 92 19.30 15.44 1.23
N GLN A 93 20.11 16.18 1.99
CA GLN A 93 21.13 15.59 2.87
C GLN A 93 20.49 14.85 4.05
N ILE A 94 19.37 15.35 4.53
CA ILE A 94 18.59 14.67 5.58
C ILE A 94 18.00 13.38 5.03
N LEU A 95 17.39 13.42 3.85
CA LEU A 95 16.84 12.24 3.19
C LEU A 95 17.91 11.21 2.84
N ASN A 96 19.06 11.66 2.34
CA ASN A 96 20.20 10.78 2.05
C ASN A 96 20.65 10.02 3.29
N LYS A 97 20.80 10.72 4.41
CA LYS A 97 21.16 10.12 5.69
C LYS A 97 20.09 9.14 6.19
N PHE A 98 18.82 9.47 6.03
CA PHE A 98 17.73 8.56 6.38
C PHE A 98 17.79 7.29 5.53
N PHE A 99 17.93 7.40 4.21
CA PHE A 99 18.06 6.24 3.34
C PHE A 99 19.29 5.41 3.65
N ASP A 100 20.43 6.04 3.93
CA ASP A 100 21.63 5.32 4.36
C ASP A 100 21.35 4.45 5.59
N GLN A 101 20.74 5.00 6.62
CA GLN A 101 20.36 4.24 7.82
C GLN A 101 19.31 3.16 7.54
N ALA A 102 18.36 3.42 6.65
CA ALA A 102 17.34 2.44 6.28
C ALA A 102 17.94 1.25 5.52
N PHE A 103 18.85 1.49 4.57
CA PHE A 103 19.55 0.45 3.84
C PHE A 103 20.51 -0.38 4.71
N GLU A 104 21.11 0.25 5.71
CA GLU A 104 21.92 -0.46 6.72
C GLU A 104 21.07 -1.36 7.61
N LYS A 105 19.88 -0.90 7.97
CA LYS A 105 19.00 -1.59 8.92
C LYS A 105 18.19 -2.73 8.29
N TYR A 106 17.81 -2.60 7.01
CA TYR A 106 16.86 -3.50 6.36
C TYR A 106 17.46 -4.10 5.08
N ASP A 107 17.71 -5.40 5.09
CA ASP A 107 18.30 -6.10 3.95
C ASP A 107 17.34 -6.26 2.76
N ASN A 108 16.03 -6.19 2.99
CA ASN A 108 15.02 -6.38 1.98
C ASN A 108 14.52 -5.07 1.32
N ILE A 109 15.20 -3.95 1.54
CA ILE A 109 14.92 -2.69 0.84
C ILE A 109 15.75 -2.63 -0.45
N CYS A 110 15.12 -2.20 -1.54
CA CYS A 110 15.80 -1.73 -2.74
C CYS A 110 15.22 -0.38 -3.19
N ALA A 111 15.99 0.42 -3.90
CA ALA A 111 15.54 1.66 -4.52
C ALA A 111 15.91 1.67 -6.00
N PHE A 112 15.00 2.09 -6.85
CA PHE A 112 15.23 2.17 -8.28
C PHE A 112 14.31 3.18 -8.96
N GLY A 113 14.70 3.59 -10.11
CA GLY A 113 14.01 4.54 -10.96
C GLY A 113 14.98 5.16 -11.95
N GLU A 114 14.53 6.15 -12.67
CA GLU A 114 15.39 6.91 -13.57
C GLU A 114 16.39 7.73 -12.74
N ASP A 115 17.68 7.60 -13.04
CA ASP A 115 18.79 8.29 -12.39
C ASP A 115 18.95 8.01 -10.87
N VAL A 116 18.36 6.94 -10.35
CA VAL A 116 18.43 6.59 -8.91
C VAL A 116 19.80 6.01 -8.53
N GLY A 117 20.39 5.23 -9.43
CA GLY A 117 21.62 4.48 -9.18
C GLY A 117 22.85 5.37 -9.06
N HIS A 118 23.51 5.63 -10.18
CA HIS A 118 24.81 6.32 -10.19
C HIS A 118 24.74 7.77 -9.71
N ILE A 119 23.74 8.51 -10.17
CA ILE A 119 23.55 9.93 -9.79
C ILE A 119 22.95 10.04 -8.37
N GLY A 120 22.15 9.07 -7.96
CA GLY A 120 21.50 9.07 -6.65
C GLY A 120 20.22 9.89 -6.61
N ASP A 121 19.44 9.84 -7.66
CA ASP A 121 18.28 10.66 -8.06
C ASP A 121 18.63 12.12 -8.43
N VAL A 122 17.73 12.78 -9.13
CA VAL A 122 17.92 14.17 -9.59
C VAL A 122 18.15 15.15 -8.43
N ASN A 123 17.62 14.88 -7.24
CA ASN A 123 17.84 15.68 -6.03
C ASN A 123 18.85 15.05 -5.06
N GLN A 124 19.55 13.99 -5.49
CA GLN A 124 20.65 13.35 -4.75
C GLN A 124 20.27 12.74 -3.40
N GLY A 125 19.02 12.33 -3.23
CA GLY A 125 18.57 11.61 -2.02
C GLY A 125 19.24 10.26 -1.83
N PHE A 126 19.70 9.62 -2.90
CA PHE A 126 20.42 8.34 -2.89
C PHE A 126 21.91 8.49 -3.29
N ALA A 127 22.45 9.70 -3.40
CA ALA A 127 23.82 9.93 -3.83
C ALA A 127 24.83 9.14 -2.99
N GLY A 128 25.75 8.41 -3.67
CA GLY A 128 26.77 7.56 -3.04
C GLY A 128 26.27 6.24 -2.48
N LEU A 129 24.96 6.02 -2.39
CA LEU A 129 24.40 4.81 -1.75
C LEU A 129 24.52 3.57 -2.66
N GLN A 130 24.52 3.72 -3.98
CA GLN A 130 24.77 2.59 -4.87
C GLN A 130 26.19 2.03 -4.69
N GLU A 131 27.19 2.89 -4.51
CA GLU A 131 28.57 2.46 -4.24
C GLU A 131 28.68 1.70 -2.91
N LYS A 132 27.91 2.13 -1.90
CA LYS A 132 27.94 1.54 -0.56
C LYS A 132 27.19 0.21 -0.49
N TYR A 133 26.00 0.11 -1.11
CA TYR A 133 25.08 -1.02 -0.93
C TYR A 133 24.97 -1.94 -2.16
N GLY A 134 25.56 -1.55 -3.28
CA GLY A 134 25.57 -2.34 -4.51
C GLY A 134 24.42 -2.07 -5.47
N LYS A 135 24.66 -2.47 -6.72
CA LYS A 135 23.73 -2.28 -7.85
C LYS A 135 22.48 -3.14 -7.78
N ASP A 136 22.49 -4.21 -7.00
CA ASP A 136 21.32 -5.07 -6.81
C ASP A 136 20.30 -4.44 -5.84
N ARG A 137 20.74 -3.48 -5.05
CA ARG A 137 19.90 -2.80 -4.08
C ARG A 137 19.52 -1.38 -4.49
N ILE A 138 20.38 -0.70 -5.25
CA ILE A 138 20.12 0.67 -5.72
C ILE A 138 20.53 0.74 -7.18
N PHE A 139 19.58 0.95 -8.09
CA PHE A 139 19.85 0.85 -9.52
C PHE A 139 18.99 1.77 -10.39
N ASP A 140 19.50 2.03 -11.58
CA ASP A 140 18.82 2.78 -12.60
C ASP A 140 17.84 1.92 -13.40
N THR A 141 16.80 2.54 -13.90
CA THR A 141 15.88 1.96 -14.88
C THR A 141 15.88 2.77 -16.18
N GLY A 142 15.24 2.25 -17.21
CA GLY A 142 14.91 3.06 -18.37
C GLY A 142 13.81 4.09 -18.07
N ILE A 143 13.67 5.06 -18.95
CA ILE A 143 12.65 6.13 -18.88
C ILE A 143 11.28 5.53 -19.26
N ARG A 144 10.65 4.88 -18.31
CA ARG A 144 9.32 4.28 -18.49
C ARG A 144 8.64 4.03 -17.15
N GLU A 145 7.87 4.99 -16.70
CA GLU A 145 7.19 4.96 -15.39
C GLU A 145 6.25 3.76 -15.24
N TRP A 146 5.58 3.36 -16.32
CA TRP A 146 4.74 2.16 -16.33
C TRP A 146 5.54 0.89 -15.94
N THR A 147 6.74 0.74 -16.49
CA THR A 147 7.64 -0.39 -16.17
C THR A 147 8.18 -0.30 -14.75
N ILE A 148 8.52 0.91 -14.28
CA ILE A 148 8.96 1.15 -12.90
C ILE A 148 7.87 0.69 -11.92
N MET A 149 6.60 1.03 -12.17
CA MET A 149 5.48 0.58 -11.35
C MET A 149 5.30 -0.94 -11.38
N GLY A 150 5.31 -1.56 -12.55
CA GLY A 150 5.21 -3.02 -12.68
C GLY A 150 6.33 -3.75 -11.96
N GLN A 151 7.56 -3.25 -12.03
CA GLN A 151 8.72 -3.78 -11.32
C GLN A 151 8.55 -3.65 -9.79
N ALA A 152 8.06 -2.50 -9.31
CA ALA A 152 7.76 -2.29 -7.90
C ALA A 152 6.75 -3.31 -7.37
N ILE A 153 5.66 -3.53 -8.10
CA ILE A 153 4.62 -4.50 -7.75
C ILE A 153 5.22 -5.90 -7.66
N GLY A 154 5.96 -6.33 -8.69
CA GLY A 154 6.57 -7.66 -8.75
C GLY A 154 7.56 -7.91 -7.61
N LEU A 155 8.45 -6.96 -7.32
CA LEU A 155 9.40 -7.06 -6.22
C LEU A 155 8.70 -7.11 -4.86
N ALA A 156 7.68 -6.26 -4.65
CA ALA A 156 6.92 -6.23 -3.41
C ALA A 156 6.15 -7.54 -3.17
N MET A 157 5.56 -8.12 -4.20
CA MET A 157 4.89 -9.43 -4.12
C MET A 157 5.86 -10.57 -3.75
N ARG A 158 7.15 -10.41 -4.02
CA ARG A 158 8.20 -11.37 -3.68
C ARG A 158 8.88 -11.11 -2.34
N GLY A 159 8.36 -10.17 -1.53
CA GLY A 159 8.85 -9.90 -0.18
C GLY A 159 9.92 -8.82 -0.08
N ILE A 160 10.30 -8.21 -1.19
CA ILE A 160 11.15 -7.02 -1.18
C ILE A 160 10.32 -5.81 -0.76
N ARG A 161 10.96 -4.79 -0.22
CA ARG A 161 10.36 -3.49 0.06
C ARG A 161 10.94 -2.46 -0.94
N PRO A 162 10.38 -2.37 -2.15
CA PRO A 162 10.90 -1.46 -3.14
C PRO A 162 10.52 -0.02 -2.84
N ILE A 163 11.47 0.88 -3.06
CA ILE A 163 11.28 2.32 -3.17
C ILE A 163 11.41 2.64 -4.67
N ALA A 164 10.29 2.76 -5.34
CA ALA A 164 10.25 3.10 -6.76
C ALA A 164 10.15 4.61 -6.93
N GLU A 165 11.16 5.20 -7.54
CA GLU A 165 11.25 6.64 -7.75
C GLU A 165 10.65 7.03 -9.09
N ILE A 166 9.78 8.02 -9.08
CA ILE A 166 9.33 8.76 -10.26
C ILE A 166 9.89 10.17 -10.13
N GLN A 167 10.63 10.63 -11.14
CA GLN A 167 11.39 11.88 -11.04
C GLN A 167 10.55 13.09 -10.66
N TYR A 168 9.35 13.23 -11.23
CA TYR A 168 8.44 14.34 -10.95
C TYR A 168 7.01 13.84 -10.82
N LEU A 169 6.22 14.53 -10.01
CA LEU A 169 4.82 14.21 -9.76
C LEU A 169 3.99 14.16 -11.06
N ASP A 170 4.29 15.03 -12.01
CA ASP A 170 3.65 15.07 -13.34
C ASP A 170 3.83 13.76 -14.11
N TYR A 171 4.99 13.14 -14.00
CA TYR A 171 5.31 11.90 -14.71
C TYR A 171 4.65 10.67 -14.10
N LEU A 172 4.14 10.77 -12.87
CA LEU A 172 3.38 9.69 -12.26
C LEU A 172 2.15 9.31 -13.10
N LEU A 173 1.63 10.23 -13.92
CA LEU A 173 0.53 9.96 -14.84
C LEU A 173 0.85 8.81 -15.82
N TYR A 174 2.10 8.66 -16.23
CA TYR A 174 2.55 7.58 -17.12
C TYR A 174 2.62 6.21 -16.43
N GLY A 175 2.60 6.19 -15.10
CA GLY A 175 2.52 4.99 -14.29
C GLY A 175 1.19 4.84 -13.54
N LEU A 176 0.21 5.70 -13.81
CA LEU A 176 -1.04 5.73 -13.03
C LEU A 176 -1.89 4.48 -13.25
N GLU A 177 -1.90 3.92 -14.45
CA GLU A 177 -2.69 2.72 -14.75
C GLU A 177 -2.25 1.54 -13.89
N PRO A 178 -0.99 1.05 -13.90
CA PRO A 178 -0.60 -0.05 -13.03
C PRO A 178 -0.67 0.32 -11.54
N LEU A 179 -0.51 1.59 -11.19
CA LEU A 179 -0.63 2.04 -9.81
C LEU A 179 -2.08 1.95 -9.30
N SER A 180 -3.05 2.40 -10.09
CA SER A 180 -4.47 2.44 -9.70
C SER A 180 -5.15 1.09 -9.87
N ASP A 181 -4.88 0.39 -10.97
CA ASP A 181 -5.58 -0.84 -11.31
C ASP A 181 -4.89 -2.07 -10.69
N ASP A 182 -3.59 -2.20 -10.84
CA ASP A 182 -2.86 -3.35 -10.33
C ASP A 182 -2.50 -3.23 -8.85
N LEU A 183 -1.83 -2.16 -8.44
CA LEU A 183 -1.31 -2.05 -7.07
C LEU A 183 -2.40 -1.72 -6.06
N ALA A 184 -3.17 -0.66 -6.29
CA ALA A 184 -4.15 -0.18 -5.32
C ALA A 184 -5.29 -1.20 -5.09
N THR A 185 -5.66 -1.96 -6.10
CA THR A 185 -6.74 -2.95 -6.01
C THR A 185 -6.28 -4.35 -5.61
N LEU A 186 -4.97 -4.64 -5.60
CA LEU A 186 -4.43 -6.00 -5.46
C LEU A 186 -4.99 -6.75 -4.26
N ARG A 187 -5.00 -6.14 -3.10
CA ARG A 187 -5.53 -6.76 -1.87
C ARG A 187 -7.01 -7.05 -1.97
N TYR A 188 -7.77 -6.12 -2.52
CA TYR A 188 -9.23 -6.28 -2.66
C TYR A 188 -9.58 -7.38 -3.64
N ARG A 189 -9.06 -7.34 -4.87
CA ARG A 189 -9.40 -8.32 -5.92
C ARG A 189 -8.81 -9.72 -5.67
N SER A 190 -7.75 -9.84 -4.87
CA SER A 190 -7.19 -11.14 -4.46
C SER A 190 -7.78 -11.66 -3.15
N ASN A 191 -8.81 -11.04 -2.62
CA ASN A 191 -9.37 -11.40 -1.29
C ASN A 191 -8.31 -11.40 -0.18
N ASN A 192 -7.38 -10.46 -0.22
CA ASN A 192 -6.22 -10.32 0.66
C ASN A 192 -5.22 -11.50 0.62
N LEU A 193 -5.27 -12.32 -0.41
CA LEU A 193 -4.30 -13.41 -0.61
C LEU A 193 -2.97 -12.91 -1.16
N GLN A 194 -2.98 -11.73 -1.81
CA GLN A 194 -1.79 -11.10 -2.37
C GLN A 194 -1.62 -9.68 -1.81
N GLN A 195 -0.38 -9.31 -1.60
CA GLN A 195 0.01 -7.99 -1.14
C GLN A 195 1.29 -7.55 -1.85
N ALA A 196 1.37 -6.28 -2.18
CA ALA A 196 2.55 -5.67 -2.78
C ALA A 196 2.89 -4.37 -2.03
N PRO A 197 3.52 -4.46 -0.84
CA PRO A 197 3.83 -3.28 -0.04
C PRO A 197 5.01 -2.50 -0.64
N ALA A 198 4.76 -1.78 -1.71
CA ALA A 198 5.70 -0.91 -2.40
C ALA A 198 5.60 0.54 -1.88
N ILE A 199 6.72 1.23 -1.92
CA ILE A 199 6.81 2.67 -1.67
C ILE A 199 7.02 3.34 -3.03
N ILE A 200 6.08 4.17 -3.44
CA ILE A 200 6.20 4.98 -4.64
C ILE A 200 6.58 6.38 -4.18
N ARG A 201 7.76 6.81 -4.54
CA ARG A 201 8.28 8.11 -4.17
C ARG A 201 8.34 9.02 -5.40
N THR A 202 7.88 10.23 -5.24
CA THR A 202 8.03 11.27 -6.25
C THR A 202 8.25 12.61 -5.57
N ARG A 203 8.85 13.53 -6.28
CA ARG A 203 8.96 14.91 -5.83
C ARG A 203 7.66 15.65 -6.09
N GLY A 204 7.34 16.59 -5.22
CA GLY A 204 6.30 17.57 -5.47
C GLY A 204 6.60 18.34 -6.77
N HIS A 205 5.58 18.92 -7.37
CA HIS A 205 5.74 19.70 -8.57
C HIS A 205 6.69 20.90 -8.30
N ARG A 206 7.45 21.23 -9.30
CA ARG A 206 8.31 22.40 -9.31
C ARG A 206 7.75 23.39 -10.36
N LEU A 207 7.70 24.65 -10.04
CA LEU A 207 7.23 25.67 -10.98
C LEU A 207 8.34 26.00 -11.99
N GLU A 208 8.81 24.99 -12.70
CA GLU A 208 9.93 25.09 -13.66
C GLU A 208 9.47 24.68 -15.06
N GLY A 209 8.85 25.61 -15.76
CA GLY A 209 8.34 25.36 -17.10
C GLY A 209 7.11 24.47 -17.14
N ILE A 210 6.60 24.21 -18.31
CA ILE A 210 5.32 23.51 -18.53
C ILE A 210 5.37 22.01 -18.17
N TRP A 211 6.55 21.39 -18.20
CA TRP A 211 6.72 19.96 -17.96
C TRP A 211 6.73 19.57 -16.48
N HIS A 212 6.89 20.55 -15.59
CA HIS A 212 7.03 20.32 -14.15
C HIS A 212 6.11 21.24 -13.33
N ALA A 213 5.08 21.79 -13.94
CA ALA A 213 4.16 22.73 -13.31
C ALA A 213 2.82 22.10 -12.91
N GLY A 214 2.56 20.87 -13.31
CA GLY A 214 1.32 20.17 -12.99
C GLY A 214 1.28 19.68 -11.54
N SER A 215 0.08 19.41 -11.06
CA SER A 215 -0.15 18.79 -9.76
C SER A 215 -1.32 17.78 -9.85
N PRO A 216 -1.05 16.55 -10.29
CA PRO A 216 -2.08 15.53 -10.46
C PRO A 216 -2.56 14.90 -9.12
N LEU A 217 -2.25 15.49 -7.97
CA LEU A 217 -2.54 14.92 -6.65
C LEU A 217 -4.02 14.56 -6.48
N GLY A 218 -4.94 15.39 -6.95
CA GLY A 218 -6.37 15.10 -6.91
C GLY A 218 -6.74 13.84 -7.70
N MET A 219 -6.10 13.59 -8.84
CA MET A 219 -6.27 12.38 -9.63
C MET A 219 -5.72 11.15 -8.88
N ILE A 220 -4.54 11.26 -8.29
CA ILE A 220 -3.90 10.18 -7.52
C ILE A 220 -4.80 9.77 -6.35
N ILE A 221 -5.27 10.71 -5.56
CA ILE A 221 -6.14 10.45 -4.40
C ILE A 221 -7.43 9.74 -4.83
N ASN A 222 -8.02 10.14 -5.95
CA ASN A 222 -9.27 9.54 -6.44
C ASN A 222 -9.06 8.18 -7.11
N SER A 223 -7.92 7.94 -7.74
CA SER A 223 -7.63 6.71 -8.48
C SER A 223 -7.02 5.61 -7.62
N CYS A 224 -6.17 5.96 -6.66
CA CYS A 224 -5.37 5.00 -5.89
C CYS A 224 -6.02 4.63 -4.54
N ARG A 225 -7.27 4.20 -4.58
CA ARG A 225 -8.00 3.75 -3.38
C ARG A 225 -7.34 2.49 -2.80
N GLY A 226 -7.09 2.50 -1.51
CA GLY A 226 -6.39 1.41 -0.83
C GLY A 226 -4.89 1.66 -0.63
N MET A 227 -4.38 2.80 -1.07
CA MET A 227 -3.01 3.26 -0.82
C MET A 227 -2.99 4.45 0.16
N TYR A 228 -1.92 4.55 0.90
CA TYR A 228 -1.62 5.75 1.67
C TYR A 228 -0.96 6.79 0.76
N VAL A 229 -1.43 8.02 0.83
CA VAL A 229 -0.81 9.16 0.14
C VAL A 229 -0.19 10.06 1.20
N CYS A 230 1.13 10.13 1.24
CA CYS A 230 1.90 10.87 2.23
C CYS A 230 2.47 12.13 1.59
N VAL A 231 2.17 13.27 2.17
CA VAL A 231 2.71 14.58 1.77
C VAL A 231 3.38 15.20 2.99
N PRO A 232 4.69 14.97 3.19
CA PRO A 232 5.40 15.47 4.37
C PRO A 232 5.48 17.00 4.36
N ARG A 233 5.23 17.61 5.50
CA ARG A 233 5.22 19.08 5.67
C ARG A 233 6.53 19.64 6.22
N ASN A 234 7.38 18.79 6.74
CA ASN A 234 8.70 19.11 7.26
C ASN A 234 9.66 17.93 7.10
N MET A 235 10.94 18.15 7.36
CA MET A 235 11.94 17.09 7.16
C MET A 235 11.92 16.00 8.21
N THR A 236 11.37 16.24 9.40
CA THR A 236 11.12 15.19 10.40
C THR A 236 10.06 14.18 9.92
N GLN A 237 9.03 14.67 9.23
CA GLN A 237 8.02 13.79 8.61
C GLN A 237 8.52 13.09 7.34
N ALA A 238 9.49 13.71 6.63
CA ALA A 238 9.99 13.18 5.37
C ALA A 238 11.03 12.08 5.57
N ALA A 239 11.74 12.10 6.68
CA ALA A 239 12.69 11.08 7.14
C ALA A 239 12.02 10.09 8.10
#